data_2565e446e69fd6fbd8a4151c937f6119
#
_entry.id   2565e446e69fd6fbd8a4151c937f6119
#
_cell.length_a   1.000
_cell.length_b   1.000
_cell.length_c   1.000
_cell.angle_alpha   90.00
_cell.angle_beta   90.00
_cell.angle_gamma   90.00
#
_symmetry.space_group_name_H-M   'P 1'
#
loop_
_entity.id
_entity.type
_entity.pdbx_description
1 polymer ?
#
loop_
_entity_poly.entity_id
_entity_poly.type
_entity_poly.pdbx_seq_one_letter_code
_entity_poly.pdbx_strand_id
1 'polypeptide(L)'
;MKVAISGASGFVANALKKAFPDFVAIERGDDESKIVQKLHGVDAVFNLAGAPIAARLDEAYKKVLYSSRIETTKKLVAAVNQSDVGRLISTSAVGIYRNNVACDETNARYGDDFLAHLALDWEAEAQKCTKPTAILRFGVVLGNGGALEKMLPAFRMGLGGIIGDGRAVMSWIDIDDLVSIYDFVLMHRLEGIYNATSPQPLSNFHFTKILGEVLHRPTLIPVPSFIIKMLFGEGSCVLLDSKEAYPKALLAEGFTFAYADAKSSLTKILA
;
A
#
# COMPACT_ATOMS: atom_id res chain seq x y z
N MET A 1 -21.92 -9.74 1.20
CA MET A 1 -21.03 -9.82 0.02
C MET A 1 -19.82 -10.64 0.43
N LYS A 2 -19.53 -11.70 -0.29
CA LYS A 2 -18.44 -12.63 0.01
C LYS A 2 -17.21 -12.27 -0.81
N VAL A 3 -16.05 -12.11 -0.17
CA VAL A 3 -14.83 -11.72 -0.85
C VAL A 3 -13.75 -12.80 -0.73
N ALA A 4 -12.87 -12.92 -1.72
CA ALA A 4 -11.66 -13.72 -1.60
C ALA A 4 -10.46 -12.79 -1.43
N ILE A 5 -9.56 -13.11 -0.51
CA ILE A 5 -8.41 -12.27 -0.15
C ILE A 5 -7.12 -13.06 -0.33
N SER A 6 -6.26 -12.63 -1.25
CA SER A 6 -4.88 -13.10 -1.32
C SER A 6 -4.00 -12.30 -0.35
N GLY A 7 -3.00 -12.93 0.26
CA GLY A 7 -2.21 -12.27 1.31
C GLY A 7 -2.99 -12.04 2.61
N ALA A 8 -3.93 -12.92 2.93
CA ALA A 8 -4.90 -12.80 4.04
C ALA A 8 -4.28 -12.69 5.45
N SER A 9 -2.99 -12.97 5.63
CA SER A 9 -2.27 -12.78 6.90
C SER A 9 -1.67 -11.39 7.06
N GLY A 10 -1.74 -10.55 6.02
CA GLY A 10 -1.12 -9.22 6.01
C GLY A 10 -1.85 -8.20 6.88
N PHE A 11 -1.16 -7.09 7.20
CA PHE A 11 -1.68 -5.98 7.99
C PHE A 11 -2.98 -5.40 7.42
N VAL A 12 -2.99 -5.03 6.14
CA VAL A 12 -4.18 -4.48 5.47
C VAL A 12 -5.29 -5.52 5.37
N ALA A 13 -4.96 -6.77 5.06
CA ALA A 13 -5.93 -7.86 5.01
C ALA A 13 -6.64 -8.08 6.35
N ASN A 14 -5.93 -7.92 7.48
CA ASN A 14 -6.53 -8.04 8.80
C ASN A 14 -7.56 -6.94 9.09
N ALA A 15 -7.37 -5.74 8.55
CA ALA A 15 -8.37 -4.67 8.63
C ALA A 15 -9.57 -4.96 7.72
N LEU A 16 -9.32 -5.38 6.47
CA LEU A 16 -10.38 -5.74 5.53
C LEU A 16 -11.25 -6.90 6.00
N LYS A 17 -10.67 -7.92 6.66
CA LYS A 17 -11.44 -9.04 7.23
C LYS A 17 -12.43 -8.61 8.31
N LYS A 18 -12.20 -7.49 8.98
CA LYS A 18 -13.17 -6.94 9.95
C LYS A 18 -14.37 -6.29 9.24
N ALA A 19 -14.11 -5.61 8.12
CA ALA A 19 -15.15 -4.99 7.30
C ALA A 19 -15.89 -6.01 6.42
N PHE A 20 -15.19 -7.05 5.97
CA PHE A 20 -15.71 -8.12 5.13
C PHE A 20 -15.58 -9.48 5.85
N PRO A 21 -16.44 -9.77 6.85
CA PRO A 21 -16.31 -10.98 7.68
C PRO A 21 -16.59 -12.28 6.93
N ASP A 22 -17.37 -12.23 5.85
CA ASP A 22 -17.58 -13.37 4.94
C ASP A 22 -16.50 -13.38 3.86
N PHE A 23 -15.35 -13.97 4.18
CA PHE A 23 -14.21 -14.03 3.27
C PHE A 23 -13.63 -15.43 3.11
N VAL A 24 -12.98 -15.63 1.97
CA VAL A 24 -12.17 -16.83 1.66
C VAL A 24 -10.70 -16.42 1.55
N ALA A 25 -9.82 -17.09 2.28
CA ALA A 25 -8.37 -16.86 2.16
C ALA A 25 -7.79 -17.64 0.99
N ILE A 26 -7.08 -16.94 0.10
CA ILE A 26 -6.24 -17.53 -0.94
C ILE A 26 -4.82 -17.59 -0.38
N GLU A 27 -4.31 -18.79 -0.22
CA GLU A 27 -3.02 -19.05 0.41
C GLU A 27 -1.90 -19.15 -0.63
N ARG A 28 -0.65 -18.91 -0.19
CA ARG A 28 0.53 -18.98 -1.08
C ARG A 28 0.69 -20.34 -1.76
N GLY A 29 0.32 -21.43 -1.07
CA GLY A 29 0.42 -22.80 -1.57
C GLY A 29 -0.73 -23.24 -2.47
N ASP A 30 -1.76 -22.42 -2.65
CA ASP A 30 -2.87 -22.77 -3.53
C ASP A 30 -2.40 -22.74 -5.00
N ASP A 31 -2.65 -23.81 -5.71
CA ASP A 31 -2.53 -23.86 -7.17
C ASP A 31 -3.75 -23.21 -7.84
N GLU A 32 -3.71 -23.05 -9.15
CA GLU A 32 -4.77 -22.40 -9.91
C GLU A 32 -6.11 -23.12 -9.76
N SER A 33 -6.13 -24.45 -9.83
CA SER A 33 -7.36 -25.26 -9.70
C SER A 33 -8.00 -25.07 -8.32
N LYS A 34 -7.19 -25.04 -7.25
CA LYS A 34 -7.67 -24.83 -5.90
C LYS A 34 -8.19 -23.40 -5.70
N ILE A 35 -7.54 -22.39 -6.34
CA ILE A 35 -8.04 -21.02 -6.33
C ILE A 35 -9.41 -20.97 -7.02
N VAL A 36 -9.58 -21.54 -8.22
CA VAL A 36 -10.87 -21.59 -8.91
C VAL A 36 -11.96 -22.19 -8.03
N GLN A 37 -11.68 -23.30 -7.34
CA GLN A 37 -12.62 -23.90 -6.40
C GLN A 37 -13.00 -22.96 -5.25
N LYS A 38 -12.01 -22.26 -4.67
CA LYS A 38 -12.23 -21.29 -3.60
C LYS A 38 -13.04 -20.07 -4.04
N LEU A 39 -12.99 -19.72 -5.32
CA LEU A 39 -13.71 -18.59 -5.90
C LEU A 39 -15.19 -18.87 -6.15
N HIS A 40 -15.68 -20.10 -5.98
CA HIS A 40 -17.09 -20.43 -6.17
C HIS A 40 -17.97 -19.66 -5.17
N GLY A 41 -18.94 -18.91 -5.70
CA GLY A 41 -19.86 -18.07 -4.92
C GLY A 41 -19.19 -16.86 -4.26
N VAL A 42 -18.05 -16.41 -4.78
CA VAL A 42 -17.33 -15.19 -4.34
C VAL A 42 -17.72 -14.02 -5.26
N ASP A 43 -18.08 -12.88 -4.67
CA ASP A 43 -18.48 -11.68 -5.40
C ASP A 43 -17.29 -10.90 -5.96
N ALA A 44 -16.20 -10.79 -5.18
CA ALA A 44 -15.01 -10.04 -5.56
C ALA A 44 -13.72 -10.64 -4.99
N VAL A 45 -12.60 -10.40 -5.68
CA VAL A 45 -11.27 -10.80 -5.23
C VAL A 45 -10.45 -9.56 -4.86
N PHE A 46 -9.85 -9.58 -3.66
CA PHE A 46 -8.88 -8.59 -3.20
C PHE A 46 -7.47 -9.17 -3.28
N ASN A 47 -6.66 -8.65 -4.17
CA ASN A 47 -5.28 -9.07 -4.32
C ASN A 47 -4.35 -8.20 -3.48
N LEU A 48 -3.95 -8.70 -2.30
CA LEU A 48 -3.05 -8.04 -1.34
C LEU A 48 -1.72 -8.77 -1.19
N ALA A 49 -1.49 -9.82 -1.99
CA ALA A 49 -0.29 -10.63 -1.85
C ALA A 49 0.98 -9.84 -2.21
N GLY A 50 1.93 -9.84 -1.32
CA GLY A 50 3.22 -9.19 -1.51
C GLY A 50 4.11 -9.31 -0.27
N ALA A 51 5.38 -9.65 -0.45
CA ALA A 51 6.38 -9.64 0.61
C ALA A 51 6.66 -8.19 1.06
N PRO A 52 7.05 -7.95 2.34
CA PRO A 52 7.34 -6.61 2.85
C PRO A 52 8.43 -5.89 2.04
N ILE A 53 8.20 -4.62 1.68
CA ILE A 53 9.19 -3.82 0.93
C ILE A 53 10.26 -3.25 1.86
N ALA A 54 9.90 -2.91 3.11
CA ALA A 54 10.81 -2.35 4.10
C ALA A 54 11.77 -3.43 4.65
N ALA A 55 12.71 -3.83 3.81
CA ALA A 55 13.78 -4.80 4.07
C ALA A 55 15.03 -4.41 3.29
N ARG A 56 16.14 -5.09 3.54
CA ARG A 56 17.36 -4.92 2.73
C ARG A 56 17.11 -5.53 1.35
N LEU A 57 17.20 -4.71 0.31
CA LEU A 57 17.00 -5.14 -1.08
C LEU A 57 18.34 -5.64 -1.64
N ASP A 58 18.60 -6.94 -1.50
CA ASP A 58 19.62 -7.65 -2.28
C ASP A 58 18.96 -8.41 -3.44
N GLU A 59 19.76 -8.98 -4.32
CA GLU A 59 19.26 -9.70 -5.50
C GLU A 59 18.37 -10.90 -5.15
N ALA A 60 18.64 -11.56 -4.02
CA ALA A 60 17.81 -12.68 -3.55
C ALA A 60 16.43 -12.17 -3.11
N TYR A 61 16.40 -11.05 -2.37
CA TYR A 61 15.16 -10.48 -1.89
C TYR A 61 14.34 -9.80 -3.01
N LYS A 62 15.00 -9.19 -4.01
CA LYS A 62 14.34 -8.69 -5.22
C LYS A 62 13.54 -9.80 -5.91
N LYS A 63 14.09 -11.02 -6.03
CA LYS A 63 13.37 -12.18 -6.55
C LYS A 63 12.15 -12.56 -5.71
N VAL A 64 12.25 -12.47 -4.37
CA VAL A 64 11.11 -12.70 -3.47
C VAL A 64 10.03 -11.64 -3.66
N LEU A 65 10.41 -10.36 -3.81
CA LEU A 65 9.47 -9.28 -4.09
C LEU A 65 8.74 -9.50 -5.43
N TYR A 66 9.48 -9.91 -6.45
CA TYR A 66 8.93 -10.19 -7.77
C TYR A 66 7.97 -11.38 -7.73
N SER A 67 8.39 -12.53 -7.24
CA SER A 67 7.54 -13.73 -7.23
C SER A 67 6.29 -13.56 -6.36
N SER A 68 6.43 -12.90 -5.20
CA SER A 68 5.29 -12.66 -4.31
C SER A 68 4.22 -11.73 -4.88
N ARG A 69 4.53 -10.95 -5.91
CA ARG A 69 3.61 -10.03 -6.59
C ARG A 69 3.24 -10.53 -7.98
N ILE A 70 4.21 -10.64 -8.86
CA ILE A 70 3.98 -10.90 -10.28
C ILE A 70 3.48 -12.32 -10.50
N GLU A 71 4.21 -13.35 -10.02
CA GLU A 71 3.83 -14.74 -10.20
C GLU A 71 2.51 -15.07 -9.45
N THR A 72 2.35 -14.49 -8.25
CA THR A 72 1.11 -14.65 -7.48
C THR A 72 -0.07 -14.02 -8.19
N THR A 73 0.07 -12.79 -8.70
CA THR A 73 -1.00 -12.10 -9.42
C THR A 73 -1.33 -12.80 -10.73
N LYS A 74 -0.32 -13.26 -11.48
CA LYS A 74 -0.51 -14.04 -12.70
C LYS A 74 -1.38 -15.29 -12.45
N LYS A 75 -1.05 -16.06 -11.43
CA LYS A 75 -1.81 -17.27 -11.05
C LYS A 75 -3.24 -16.89 -10.59
N LEU A 76 -3.38 -15.83 -9.79
CA LEU A 76 -4.67 -15.36 -9.31
C LEU A 76 -5.57 -14.90 -10.47
N VAL A 77 -5.04 -14.09 -11.38
CA VAL A 77 -5.77 -13.59 -12.56
C VAL A 77 -6.21 -14.73 -13.47
N ALA A 78 -5.34 -15.73 -13.69
CA ALA A 78 -5.72 -16.93 -14.47
C ALA A 78 -6.93 -17.65 -13.84
N ALA A 79 -6.94 -17.82 -12.51
CA ALA A 79 -8.06 -18.44 -11.81
C ALA A 79 -9.33 -17.56 -11.83
N VAL A 80 -9.19 -16.23 -11.64
CA VAL A 80 -10.32 -15.29 -11.73
C VAL A 80 -10.95 -15.32 -13.10
N ASN A 81 -10.18 -15.36 -14.16
CA ASN A 81 -10.68 -15.42 -15.55
C ASN A 81 -11.48 -16.70 -15.84
N GLN A 82 -11.21 -17.79 -15.13
CA GLN A 82 -11.90 -19.07 -15.25
C GLN A 82 -13.09 -19.20 -14.28
N SER A 83 -13.33 -18.23 -13.42
CA SER A 83 -14.36 -18.28 -12.40
C SER A 83 -15.55 -17.34 -12.70
N ASP A 84 -16.61 -17.47 -11.90
CA ASP A 84 -17.79 -16.61 -11.96
C ASP A 84 -17.69 -15.33 -11.11
N VAL A 85 -16.50 -15.05 -10.59
CA VAL A 85 -16.22 -13.84 -9.80
C VAL A 85 -16.55 -12.59 -10.60
N GLY A 86 -17.24 -11.64 -9.93
CA GLY A 86 -17.71 -10.42 -10.57
C GLY A 86 -16.61 -9.40 -10.87
N ARG A 87 -15.53 -9.36 -10.06
CA ARG A 87 -14.46 -8.34 -10.21
C ARG A 87 -13.18 -8.63 -9.44
N LEU A 88 -12.12 -7.94 -9.85
CA LEU A 88 -10.82 -7.91 -9.17
C LEU A 88 -10.51 -6.52 -8.62
N ILE A 89 -10.07 -6.42 -7.36
CA ILE A 89 -9.44 -5.22 -6.81
C ILE A 89 -8.01 -5.59 -6.46
N SER A 90 -7.05 -5.06 -7.23
CA SER A 90 -5.64 -5.40 -7.08
C SER A 90 -4.85 -4.26 -6.45
N THR A 91 -3.97 -4.60 -5.52
CA THR A 91 -3.04 -3.63 -4.92
C THR A 91 -1.89 -3.34 -5.86
N SER A 92 -1.46 -2.10 -5.85
CA SER A 92 -0.21 -1.58 -6.37
C SER A 92 0.39 -0.58 -5.36
N ALA A 93 1.35 0.23 -5.73
CA ALA A 93 1.99 1.18 -4.82
C ALA A 93 2.35 2.49 -5.52
N VAL A 94 2.29 3.60 -4.80
CA VAL A 94 2.79 4.91 -5.28
C VAL A 94 4.29 4.91 -5.57
N GLY A 95 5.01 3.86 -5.17
CA GLY A 95 6.39 3.61 -5.58
C GLY A 95 6.61 3.55 -7.09
N ILE A 96 5.54 3.32 -7.87
CA ILE A 96 5.55 3.37 -9.35
C ILE A 96 5.94 4.75 -9.89
N TYR A 97 5.66 5.83 -9.14
CA TYR A 97 5.90 7.18 -9.60
C TYR A 97 7.36 7.60 -9.50
N ARG A 98 7.74 8.54 -10.36
CA ARG A 98 9.06 9.14 -10.36
C ARG A 98 9.33 9.91 -9.08
N ASN A 99 10.56 9.82 -8.59
CA ASN A 99 11.00 10.52 -7.39
C ASN A 99 11.02 12.04 -7.60
N ASN A 100 10.66 12.82 -6.57
CA ASN A 100 10.62 14.29 -6.57
C ASN A 100 9.68 14.92 -7.62
N VAL A 101 8.61 14.21 -7.99
CA VAL A 101 7.59 14.72 -8.92
C VAL A 101 6.22 14.49 -8.30
N ALA A 102 5.42 15.56 -8.24
CA ALA A 102 4.01 15.46 -7.86
C ALA A 102 3.21 14.79 -8.99
N CYS A 103 2.51 13.71 -8.66
CA CYS A 103 1.76 12.90 -9.60
C CYS A 103 0.31 12.70 -9.15
N ASP A 104 -0.57 12.51 -10.11
CA ASP A 104 -1.90 11.94 -9.93
C ASP A 104 -2.15 10.88 -11.02
N GLU A 105 -3.32 10.27 -11.05
CA GLU A 105 -3.66 9.22 -12.01
C GLU A 105 -3.72 9.74 -13.45
N THR A 106 -4.01 11.04 -13.64
CA THR A 106 -4.10 11.69 -14.97
C THR A 106 -2.78 12.28 -15.43
N ASN A 107 -1.85 12.56 -14.50
CA ASN A 107 -0.52 13.10 -14.78
C ASN A 107 0.55 12.18 -14.18
N ALA A 108 0.50 10.91 -14.55
CA ALA A 108 1.45 9.90 -14.08
C ALA A 108 2.83 10.09 -14.72
N ARG A 109 3.87 10.18 -13.89
CA ARG A 109 5.28 10.14 -14.28
C ARG A 109 5.89 8.94 -13.58
N TYR A 110 6.21 7.90 -14.32
CA TYR A 110 6.75 6.67 -13.78
C TYR A 110 8.24 6.77 -13.48
N GLY A 111 8.67 6.08 -12.43
CA GLY A 111 10.07 5.94 -12.05
C GLY A 111 10.80 4.93 -12.95
N ASP A 112 12.10 4.88 -12.80
CA ASP A 112 13.03 4.00 -13.52
C ASP A 112 13.84 3.10 -12.57
N ASP A 113 13.48 3.12 -11.27
CA ASP A 113 14.08 2.26 -10.25
C ASP A 113 13.40 0.87 -10.20
N PHE A 114 14.03 -0.07 -9.46
CA PHE A 114 13.52 -1.43 -9.31
C PHE A 114 12.08 -1.49 -8.80
N LEU A 115 11.70 -0.65 -7.82
CA LEU A 115 10.36 -0.67 -7.23
C LEU A 115 9.31 -0.13 -8.20
N ALA A 116 9.69 0.85 -9.03
CA ALA A 116 8.81 1.37 -10.07
C ALA A 116 8.55 0.31 -11.15
N HIS A 117 9.59 -0.36 -11.64
CA HIS A 117 9.45 -1.46 -12.58
C HIS A 117 8.63 -2.62 -12.00
N LEU A 118 8.89 -3.00 -10.74
CA LEU A 118 8.12 -4.03 -10.05
C LEU A 118 6.62 -3.68 -9.99
N ALA A 119 6.29 -2.42 -9.71
CA ALA A 119 4.90 -1.97 -9.66
C ALA A 119 4.25 -1.94 -11.06
N LEU A 120 4.99 -1.52 -12.10
CA LEU A 120 4.53 -1.57 -13.49
C LEU A 120 4.20 -3.00 -13.93
N ASP A 121 5.10 -3.95 -13.67
CA ASP A 121 4.89 -5.36 -14.00
C ASP A 121 3.69 -5.92 -13.22
N TRP A 122 3.55 -5.51 -11.96
CA TRP A 122 2.43 -5.95 -11.12
C TRP A 122 1.08 -5.48 -11.66
N GLU A 123 0.97 -4.19 -12.04
CA GLU A 123 -0.23 -3.64 -12.67
C GLU A 123 -0.50 -4.31 -14.03
N ALA A 124 0.53 -4.55 -14.83
CA ALA A 124 0.40 -5.22 -16.11
C ALA A 124 -0.17 -6.65 -15.97
N GLU A 125 0.21 -7.40 -14.92
CA GLU A 125 -0.39 -8.71 -14.66
C GLU A 125 -1.85 -8.59 -14.20
N ALA A 126 -2.18 -7.63 -13.35
CA ALA A 126 -3.56 -7.41 -12.90
C ALA A 126 -4.48 -7.00 -14.06
N GLN A 127 -3.98 -6.20 -15.02
CA GLN A 127 -4.72 -5.76 -16.21
C GLN A 127 -5.04 -6.88 -17.21
N LYS A 128 -4.40 -8.06 -17.09
CA LYS A 128 -4.78 -9.25 -17.89
C LYS A 128 -6.08 -9.91 -17.40
N CYS A 129 -6.66 -9.42 -16.31
CA CYS A 129 -7.97 -9.88 -15.85
C CYS A 129 -9.05 -9.46 -16.84
N THR A 130 -9.90 -10.42 -17.23
CA THR A 130 -11.04 -10.20 -18.15
C THR A 130 -12.29 -9.69 -17.43
N LYS A 131 -12.25 -9.64 -16.09
CA LYS A 131 -13.32 -9.10 -15.26
C LYS A 131 -13.09 -7.62 -14.97
N PRO A 132 -14.12 -6.86 -14.62
CA PRO A 132 -13.98 -5.50 -14.11
C PRO A 132 -12.88 -5.41 -13.05
N THR A 133 -11.88 -4.55 -13.27
CA THR A 133 -10.68 -4.50 -12.43
C THR A 133 -10.41 -3.08 -11.97
N ALA A 134 -10.22 -2.92 -10.66
CA ALA A 134 -9.67 -1.72 -10.05
C ALA A 134 -8.26 -1.98 -9.51
N ILE A 135 -7.35 -1.04 -9.71
CA ILE A 135 -5.99 -1.08 -9.19
C ILE A 135 -5.82 0.05 -8.18
N LEU A 136 -5.46 -0.30 -6.95
CA LEU A 136 -5.26 0.65 -5.87
C LEU A 136 -3.76 0.83 -5.60
N ARG A 137 -3.22 2.00 -5.93
CA ARG A 137 -1.83 2.38 -5.63
C ARG A 137 -1.73 2.89 -4.20
N PHE A 138 -1.23 2.07 -3.31
CA PHE A 138 -1.13 2.43 -1.89
C PHE A 138 -0.01 3.42 -1.63
N GLY A 139 -0.31 4.45 -0.83
CA GLY A 139 0.68 5.16 -0.03
C GLY A 139 1.15 4.33 1.17
N VAL A 140 1.94 4.95 2.04
CA VAL A 140 2.32 4.34 3.32
C VAL A 140 1.08 4.21 4.19
N VAL A 141 0.67 2.98 4.48
CA VAL A 141 -0.53 2.72 5.30
C VAL A 141 -0.21 2.92 6.78
N LEU A 142 -0.91 3.85 7.40
CA LEU A 142 -0.83 4.15 8.84
C LEU A 142 -1.92 3.39 9.61
N GLY A 143 -1.53 2.70 10.67
CA GLY A 143 -2.42 1.93 11.53
C GLY A 143 -1.64 1.17 12.60
N ASN A 144 -2.32 0.33 13.39
CA ASN A 144 -1.71 -0.53 14.41
C ASN A 144 -0.98 -1.72 13.75
N GLY A 145 0.13 -1.42 13.04
CA GLY A 145 0.93 -2.38 12.30
C GLY A 145 1.75 -1.70 11.21
N GLY A 146 2.36 -2.53 10.35
CA GLY A 146 3.06 -2.05 9.16
C GLY A 146 4.25 -1.14 9.43
N ALA A 147 4.33 -0.03 8.70
CA ALA A 147 5.45 0.91 8.80
C ALA A 147 5.47 1.65 10.14
N LEU A 148 4.31 2.08 10.63
CA LEU A 148 4.20 2.84 11.87
C LEU A 148 4.69 2.01 13.08
N GLU A 149 4.29 0.76 13.17
CA GLU A 149 4.73 -0.15 14.25
C GLU A 149 6.25 -0.24 14.34
N LYS A 150 6.95 -0.25 13.22
CA LYS A 150 8.42 -0.30 13.17
C LYS A 150 9.07 1.02 13.60
N MET A 151 8.39 2.14 13.42
CA MET A 151 8.89 3.47 13.79
C MET A 151 8.66 3.78 15.28
N LEU A 152 7.56 3.33 15.85
CA LEU A 152 7.12 3.66 17.20
C LEU A 152 8.16 3.41 18.30
N PRO A 153 8.96 2.32 18.33
CA PRO A 153 9.94 2.10 19.38
C PRO A 153 10.96 3.25 19.50
N ALA A 154 11.51 3.70 18.38
CA ALA A 154 12.47 4.81 18.38
C ALA A 154 11.82 6.12 18.85
N PHE A 155 10.60 6.42 18.37
CA PHE A 155 9.90 7.64 18.77
C PHE A 155 9.49 7.62 20.26
N ARG A 156 8.99 6.50 20.78
CA ARG A 156 8.64 6.35 22.19
C ARG A 156 9.81 6.54 23.14
N MET A 157 11.01 6.16 22.70
CA MET A 157 12.27 6.39 23.44
C MET A 157 12.80 7.83 23.29
N GLY A 158 12.15 8.71 22.50
CA GLY A 158 12.67 10.06 22.21
C GLY A 158 13.85 10.07 21.24
N LEU A 159 14.14 8.96 20.58
CA LEU A 159 15.20 8.80 19.57
C LEU A 159 14.68 8.97 18.13
N GLY A 160 13.38 9.16 17.96
CA GLY A 160 12.78 9.46 16.66
C GLY A 160 13.21 10.83 16.15
N GLY A 161 13.56 10.92 14.86
CA GLY A 161 14.08 12.16 14.32
C GLY A 161 13.88 12.30 12.82
N ILE A 162 14.20 13.50 12.33
CA ILE A 162 14.11 13.86 10.92
C ILE A 162 15.16 13.07 10.14
N ILE A 163 14.75 12.38 9.08
CA ILE A 163 15.66 11.61 8.22
C ILE A 163 16.25 12.54 7.15
N GLY A 164 17.56 12.55 7.05
CA GLY A 164 18.29 13.41 6.10
C GLY A 164 17.99 14.88 6.30
N ASP A 165 17.59 15.58 5.26
CA ASP A 165 17.18 16.99 5.30
C ASP A 165 15.67 17.18 5.61
N GLY A 166 14.92 16.10 5.75
CA GLY A 166 13.51 16.11 6.06
C GLY A 166 12.58 16.49 4.90
N ARG A 167 13.11 16.70 3.70
CA ARG A 167 12.32 17.18 2.54
C ARG A 167 11.60 16.07 1.79
N ALA A 168 12.05 14.82 1.92
CA ALA A 168 11.41 13.68 1.26
C ALA A 168 9.91 13.65 1.58
N VAL A 169 9.06 13.69 0.55
CA VAL A 169 7.61 13.67 0.68
C VAL A 169 7.11 12.23 0.69
N MET A 170 6.25 11.92 1.64
CA MET A 170 5.60 10.65 1.81
C MET A 170 4.10 10.79 1.51
N SER A 171 3.62 10.05 0.54
CA SER A 171 2.18 9.80 0.39
C SER A 171 1.77 8.70 1.36
N TRP A 172 0.73 8.93 2.11
CA TRP A 172 0.24 8.06 3.18
C TRP A 172 -1.27 7.90 3.11
N ILE A 173 -1.80 6.92 3.80
CA ILE A 173 -3.24 6.68 3.96
C ILE A 173 -3.53 6.10 5.35
N ASP A 174 -4.61 6.53 5.98
CA ASP A 174 -5.13 5.86 7.18
C ASP A 174 -5.69 4.49 6.82
N ILE A 175 -5.52 3.50 7.70
CA ILE A 175 -6.00 2.13 7.47
C ILE A 175 -7.51 2.07 7.32
N ASP A 176 -8.29 2.88 8.08
CA ASP A 176 -9.74 2.87 8.02
C ASP A 176 -10.23 3.54 6.72
N ASP A 177 -9.57 4.61 6.26
CA ASP A 177 -9.84 5.19 4.94
C ASP A 177 -9.50 4.21 3.82
N LEU A 178 -8.40 3.46 3.96
CA LEU A 178 -8.07 2.42 2.97
C LEU A 178 -9.14 1.34 2.90
N VAL A 179 -9.64 0.87 4.05
CA VAL A 179 -10.76 -0.09 4.10
C VAL A 179 -12.02 0.51 3.45
N SER A 180 -12.30 1.79 3.74
CA SER A 180 -13.44 2.50 3.14
C SER A 180 -13.29 2.66 1.63
N ILE A 181 -12.07 2.84 1.10
CA ILE A 181 -11.79 2.86 -0.34
C ILE A 181 -12.13 1.50 -0.98
N TYR A 182 -11.77 0.38 -0.34
CA TYR A 182 -12.15 -0.96 -0.85
C TYR A 182 -13.66 -1.12 -0.92
N ASP A 183 -14.39 -0.73 0.12
CA ASP A 183 -15.85 -0.78 0.14
C ASP A 183 -16.45 0.15 -0.93
N PHE A 184 -15.96 1.39 -1.02
CA PHE A 184 -16.41 2.37 -2.00
C PHE A 184 -16.22 1.88 -3.44
N VAL A 185 -15.02 1.40 -3.79
CA VAL A 185 -14.70 0.85 -5.11
C VAL A 185 -15.59 -0.35 -5.43
N LEU A 186 -15.85 -1.20 -4.44
CA LEU A 186 -16.69 -2.38 -4.58
C LEU A 186 -18.17 -2.01 -4.80
N MET A 187 -18.71 -1.13 -3.96
CA MET A 187 -20.12 -0.72 -4.00
C MET A 187 -20.47 0.12 -5.24
N HIS A 188 -19.58 1.00 -5.66
CA HIS A 188 -19.76 1.83 -6.86
C HIS A 188 -19.30 1.16 -8.15
N ARG A 189 -18.81 -0.09 -8.05
CA ARG A 189 -18.33 -0.87 -9.20
C ARG A 189 -17.26 -0.15 -10.02
N LEU A 190 -16.39 0.58 -9.35
CA LEU A 190 -15.35 1.36 -10.02
C LEU A 190 -14.32 0.48 -10.70
N GLU A 191 -13.82 0.93 -11.84
CA GLU A 191 -12.77 0.29 -12.65
C GLU A 191 -11.66 1.30 -12.94
N GLY A 192 -10.45 0.81 -13.19
CA GLY A 192 -9.31 1.66 -13.51
C GLY A 192 -8.30 1.76 -12.37
N ILE A 193 -7.56 2.86 -12.32
CA ILE A 193 -6.43 3.05 -11.42
C ILE A 193 -6.72 4.19 -10.46
N TYR A 194 -6.50 3.95 -9.17
CA TYR A 194 -6.77 4.92 -8.10
C TYR A 194 -5.58 4.99 -7.14
N ASN A 195 -5.13 6.21 -6.83
CA ASN A 195 -4.17 6.43 -5.75
C ASN A 195 -4.90 6.33 -4.40
N ALA A 196 -4.67 5.25 -3.68
CA ALA A 196 -5.16 5.08 -2.32
C ALA A 196 -4.19 5.79 -1.35
N THR A 197 -4.28 7.12 -1.36
CA THR A 197 -3.47 8.03 -0.53
C THR A 197 -4.35 9.09 0.09
N SER A 198 -3.95 9.64 1.24
CA SER A 198 -4.54 10.88 1.77
C SER A 198 -4.33 12.01 0.75
N PRO A 199 -5.25 12.99 0.67
CA PRO A 199 -5.10 14.18 -0.17
C PRO A 199 -3.99 15.12 0.31
N GLN A 200 -3.35 14.86 1.45
CA GLN A 200 -2.30 15.67 2.06
C GLN A 200 -0.99 14.87 2.22
N PRO A 201 -0.18 14.70 1.16
CA PRO A 201 1.17 14.19 1.29
C PRO A 201 1.99 15.04 2.25
N LEU A 202 2.91 14.43 3.01
CA LEU A 202 3.69 15.12 4.03
C LEU A 202 5.19 14.94 3.82
N SER A 203 5.97 16.01 4.03
CA SER A 203 7.41 15.84 4.14
C SER A 203 7.77 15.03 5.40
N ASN A 204 8.90 14.35 5.37
CA ASN A 204 9.44 13.63 6.53
C ASN A 204 9.56 14.55 7.75
N PHE A 205 9.92 15.82 7.54
CA PHE A 205 9.97 16.82 8.60
C PHE A 205 8.60 16.96 9.29
N HIS A 206 7.55 17.25 8.54
CA HIS A 206 6.22 17.45 9.08
C HIS A 206 5.66 16.19 9.73
N PHE A 207 5.81 15.04 9.08
CA PHE A 207 5.39 13.75 9.65
C PHE A 207 6.09 13.47 10.99
N THR A 208 7.42 13.67 11.05
CA THR A 208 8.22 13.46 12.28
C THR A 208 7.75 14.38 13.41
N LYS A 209 7.46 15.65 13.12
CA LYS A 209 6.96 16.60 14.12
C LYS A 209 5.59 16.23 14.63
N ILE A 210 4.66 15.88 13.75
CA ILE A 210 3.30 15.45 14.13
C ILE A 210 3.37 14.17 14.99
N LEU A 211 4.16 13.17 14.58
CA LEU A 211 4.28 11.92 15.34
C LEU A 211 4.89 12.15 16.72
N GLY A 212 5.92 13.01 16.82
CA GLY A 212 6.50 13.41 18.11
C GLY A 212 5.51 14.14 19.00
N GLU A 213 4.71 15.05 18.44
CA GLU A 213 3.66 15.79 19.17
C GLU A 213 2.60 14.82 19.73
N VAL A 214 2.05 13.92 18.90
CA VAL A 214 1.03 12.95 19.31
C VAL A 214 1.55 11.99 20.38
N LEU A 215 2.83 11.61 20.31
CA LEU A 215 3.45 10.74 21.31
C LEU A 215 3.96 11.50 22.55
N HIS A 216 3.89 12.84 22.57
CA HIS A 216 4.51 13.68 23.60
C HIS A 216 6.00 13.38 23.79
N ARG A 217 6.74 13.21 22.67
CA ARG A 217 8.16 12.90 22.65
C ARG A 217 8.95 13.91 21.80
N PRO A 218 10.15 14.30 22.24
CA PRO A 218 11.01 15.17 21.44
C PRO A 218 11.47 14.46 20.16
N THR A 219 11.68 15.25 19.09
CA THR A 219 12.22 14.80 17.81
C THR A 219 13.42 15.67 17.41
N LEU A 220 14.39 15.75 18.31
CA LEU A 220 15.52 16.67 18.19
C LEU A 220 16.74 16.03 17.49
N ILE A 221 16.86 14.70 17.54
CA ILE A 221 18.03 13.98 17.03
C ILE A 221 17.81 13.70 15.54
N PRO A 222 18.61 14.31 14.63
CA PRO A 222 18.51 14.01 13.21
C PRO A 222 19.03 12.59 12.94
N VAL A 223 18.39 11.89 11.99
CA VAL A 223 18.82 10.58 11.51
C VAL A 223 19.53 10.77 10.16
N PRO A 224 20.86 10.69 10.12
CA PRO A 224 21.59 10.87 8.86
C PRO A 224 21.20 9.83 7.81
N SER A 225 21.03 10.25 6.57
CA SER A 225 20.61 9.36 5.47
C SER A 225 21.58 8.21 5.22
N PHE A 226 22.87 8.37 5.52
CA PHE A 226 23.85 7.29 5.37
C PHE A 226 23.60 6.12 6.33
N ILE A 227 23.04 6.37 7.53
CA ILE A 227 22.66 5.31 8.48
C ILE A 227 21.52 4.47 7.88
N ILE A 228 20.52 5.13 7.29
CA ILE A 228 19.40 4.44 6.62
C ILE A 228 19.92 3.61 5.44
N LYS A 229 20.84 4.18 4.63
CA LYS A 229 21.48 3.45 3.52
C LYS A 229 22.30 2.25 4.01
N MET A 230 23.00 2.37 5.11
CA MET A 230 23.77 1.26 5.68
C MET A 230 22.87 0.12 6.17
N LEU A 231 21.75 0.44 6.79
CA LEU A 231 20.80 -0.55 7.33
C LEU A 231 19.97 -1.26 6.25
N PHE A 232 19.49 -0.52 5.26
CA PHE A 232 18.51 -1.01 4.28
C PHE A 232 19.09 -1.20 2.87
N GLY A 233 20.34 -0.77 2.62
CA GLY A 233 20.93 -0.82 1.29
C GLY A 233 20.07 -0.07 0.27
N GLU A 234 19.79 -0.67 -0.88
CA GLU A 234 18.88 -0.11 -1.89
C GLU A 234 17.45 0.09 -1.36
N GLY A 235 17.00 -0.72 -0.37
CA GLY A 235 15.69 -0.55 0.28
C GLY A 235 15.53 0.76 1.04
N SER A 236 16.61 1.52 1.24
CA SER A 236 16.57 2.86 1.83
C SER A 236 15.73 3.85 1.01
N CYS A 237 15.54 3.60 -0.30
CA CYS A 237 14.69 4.43 -1.17
C CYS A 237 13.26 4.56 -0.62
N VAL A 238 12.72 3.54 0.03
CA VAL A 238 11.38 3.58 0.66
C VAL A 238 11.25 4.71 1.70
N LEU A 239 12.35 5.08 2.35
CA LEU A 239 12.39 6.10 3.41
C LEU A 239 13.02 7.42 2.95
N LEU A 240 13.85 7.40 1.91
CA LEU A 240 14.65 8.55 1.47
C LEU A 240 14.08 9.20 0.21
N ASP A 241 13.32 8.45 -0.60
CA ASP A 241 12.73 8.98 -1.82
C ASP A 241 11.46 9.76 -1.54
N SER A 242 11.22 10.75 -2.38
CA SER A 242 10.05 11.62 -2.33
C SER A 242 9.01 11.12 -3.32
N LYS A 243 7.93 10.53 -2.82
CA LYS A 243 6.79 10.05 -3.62
C LYS A 243 5.55 10.87 -3.26
N GLU A 244 5.25 11.85 -4.11
CA GLU A 244 4.14 12.79 -3.92
C GLU A 244 3.00 12.41 -4.87
N ALA A 245 1.99 11.71 -4.37
CA ALA A 245 0.86 11.22 -5.13
C ALA A 245 -0.47 11.72 -4.53
N TYR A 246 -1.36 12.15 -5.39
CA TYR A 246 -2.68 12.70 -5.02
C TYR A 246 -3.80 11.77 -5.48
N PRO A 247 -4.88 11.58 -4.71
CA PRO A 247 -6.01 10.70 -5.00
C PRO A 247 -7.07 11.39 -5.87
N LYS A 248 -6.66 11.96 -7.01
CA LYS A 248 -7.52 12.79 -7.84
C LYS A 248 -8.73 12.04 -8.40
N ALA A 249 -8.53 10.78 -8.80
CA ALA A 249 -9.60 9.96 -9.34
C ALA A 249 -10.62 9.61 -8.24
N LEU A 250 -10.20 9.22 -7.03
CA LEU A 250 -11.11 8.95 -5.92
C LEU A 250 -11.94 10.18 -5.53
N LEU A 251 -11.31 11.35 -5.49
CA LEU A 251 -12.00 12.62 -5.21
C LEU A 251 -13.02 12.97 -6.31
N ALA A 252 -12.69 12.70 -7.57
CA ALA A 252 -13.60 12.92 -8.69
C ALA A 252 -14.82 11.98 -8.66
N GLU A 253 -14.65 10.75 -8.14
CA GLU A 253 -15.74 9.81 -7.90
C GLU A 253 -16.58 10.16 -6.65
N GLY A 254 -16.19 11.18 -5.89
CA GLY A 254 -16.91 11.66 -4.70
C GLY A 254 -16.52 10.96 -3.40
N PHE A 255 -15.37 10.24 -3.36
CA PHE A 255 -14.88 9.66 -2.11
C PHE A 255 -14.50 10.74 -1.09
N THR A 256 -14.91 10.54 0.16
CA THR A 256 -14.60 11.45 1.27
C THR A 256 -13.73 10.74 2.30
N PHE A 257 -12.58 11.34 2.61
CA PHE A 257 -11.65 10.84 3.62
C PHE A 257 -12.11 11.21 5.03
N ALA A 258 -12.15 10.25 5.93
CA ALA A 258 -12.40 10.50 7.36
C ALA A 258 -11.14 11.06 8.06
N TYR A 259 -9.97 10.65 7.61
CA TYR A 259 -8.66 11.04 8.17
C TYR A 259 -7.78 11.67 7.08
N ALA A 260 -8.21 12.83 6.56
CA ALA A 260 -7.46 13.55 5.53
C ALA A 260 -6.12 14.11 6.04
N ASP A 261 -6.01 14.45 7.34
CA ASP A 261 -4.79 14.95 7.97
C ASP A 261 -4.13 13.91 8.88
N ALA A 262 -2.79 13.90 8.89
CA ALA A 262 -2.02 12.89 9.61
C ALA A 262 -2.11 13.03 11.13
N LYS A 263 -2.39 14.20 11.68
CA LYS A 263 -2.50 14.38 13.12
C LYS A 263 -3.75 13.69 13.66
N SER A 264 -4.88 13.85 13.00
CA SER A 264 -6.13 13.15 13.36
C SER A 264 -5.99 11.63 13.24
N SER A 265 -5.39 11.15 12.14
CA SER A 265 -5.09 9.73 11.93
C SER A 265 -4.19 9.15 13.03
N LEU A 266 -3.03 9.79 13.28
CA LEU A 266 -2.08 9.31 14.29
C LEU A 266 -2.66 9.40 15.71
N THR A 267 -3.44 10.44 16.03
CA THR A 267 -4.10 10.55 17.33
C THR A 267 -5.06 9.38 17.55
N LYS A 268 -5.90 9.06 16.56
CA LYS A 268 -6.82 7.91 16.62
C LYS A 268 -6.06 6.56 16.74
N ILE A 269 -4.98 6.38 16.00
CA ILE A 269 -4.23 5.13 16.00
C ILE A 269 -3.48 4.89 17.33
N LEU A 270 -3.00 5.97 17.98
CA LEU A 270 -2.13 5.91 19.14
C LEU A 270 -2.86 6.18 20.47
N ALA A 271 -4.16 6.50 20.42
CA ALA A 271 -5.03 6.59 21.59
C ALA A 271 -5.28 5.18 22.17
#